data_a3cc4836dd0cc600eaeb16ba13c7bd01
#
_entry.id   a3cc4836dd0cc600eaeb16ba13c7bd01
#
_cell.length_a   1.000
_cell.length_b   1.000
_cell.length_c   1.000
_cell.angle_alpha   90.00
_cell.angle_beta   90.00
_cell.angle_gamma   90.00
#
_symmetry.space_group_name_H-M   'P 1'
#
loop_
_entity.id
_entity.type
_entity.pdbx_description
1 polymer ?
#
loop_
_entity_poly.entity_id
_entity_poly.type
_entity_poly.pdbx_seq_one_letter_code
_entity_poly.pdbx_strand_id
1 'polypeptide(L)'
;FAVRIQNHHRGEYMARKRRLSWAVMLDGRAIWTLNAVPKYSQYGESLRRFRGVEYRRWDPTRSKLGAAISRARQTQYELLPNEGDTCLYLGAGHGTSISHLHDQVCGAKNEKGGRIIAVDLSPRCLRDLVHLAALRPGLVPVLGDARKHTAWGVMVSNKVDWLLQDVSQAGQAEIFIKAVKRFLKPGGKGLLSLKAASERFSEGGEREVFKQVRAQLEDAGLQIEEQIDLHGLEDNHCLYFVTN
;
A
#
# COMPACT_ATOMS: atom_id res chain seq x y z
N PHE A 1 8.48 -59.59 24.25
CA PHE A 1 8.44 -58.16 24.51
C PHE A 1 8.72 -57.39 23.20
N ALA A 2 7.65 -56.93 22.54
CA ALA A 2 7.77 -56.11 21.34
C ALA A 2 7.57 -54.64 21.70
N VAL A 3 8.61 -53.85 21.54
CA VAL A 3 8.55 -52.39 21.71
C VAL A 3 7.99 -51.77 20.42
N ARG A 4 6.79 -51.21 20.55
CA ARG A 4 6.10 -50.47 19.49
C ARG A 4 6.69 -49.06 19.44
N ILE A 5 7.52 -48.77 18.44
CA ILE A 5 8.00 -47.42 18.16
C ILE A 5 6.83 -46.68 17.48
N GLN A 6 6.22 -45.74 18.19
CA GLN A 6 5.26 -44.79 17.60
C GLN A 6 6.03 -43.72 16.83
N ASN A 7 6.02 -43.82 15.51
CA ASN A 7 6.42 -42.75 14.63
C ASN A 7 5.40 -41.62 14.69
N HIS A 8 5.74 -40.55 15.40
CA HIS A 8 5.04 -39.29 15.31
C HIS A 8 5.44 -38.62 14.00
N HIS A 9 4.67 -38.82 12.96
CA HIS A 9 4.68 -37.94 11.79
C HIS A 9 4.19 -36.57 12.23
N ARG A 10 5.15 -35.69 12.58
CA ARG A 10 4.95 -34.24 12.49
C ARG A 10 4.77 -33.91 11.01
N GLY A 11 3.55 -33.79 10.55
CA GLY A 11 3.23 -33.18 9.28
C GLY A 11 3.72 -31.74 9.33
N GLU A 12 4.89 -31.46 8.80
CA GLU A 12 5.31 -30.13 8.46
C GLU A 12 4.31 -29.60 7.43
N TYR A 13 3.39 -28.77 7.88
CA TYR A 13 2.61 -27.90 6.99
C TYR A 13 3.61 -26.96 6.31
N MET A 14 4.14 -27.39 5.18
CA MET A 14 4.89 -26.54 4.27
C MET A 14 3.92 -25.43 3.81
N ALA A 15 3.94 -24.31 4.48
CA ALA A 15 3.17 -23.14 4.08
C ALA A 15 3.51 -22.84 2.62
N ARG A 16 2.54 -23.07 1.72
CA ARG A 16 2.75 -22.99 0.28
C ARG A 16 3.04 -21.56 -0.10
N LYS A 17 4.25 -21.25 -0.59
CA LYS A 17 4.60 -19.95 -1.13
C LYS A 17 3.67 -19.61 -2.28
N ARG A 18 3.08 -18.41 -2.24
CA ARG A 18 2.14 -17.93 -3.25
C ARG A 18 2.60 -16.57 -3.77
N ARG A 19 2.74 -16.41 -5.06
CA ARG A 19 3.02 -15.12 -5.68
C ARG A 19 1.74 -14.30 -5.76
N LEU A 20 1.81 -13.04 -5.31
CA LEU A 20 0.75 -12.04 -5.52
C LEU A 20 1.00 -11.23 -6.79
N SER A 21 2.27 -11.01 -7.11
CA SER A 21 2.70 -10.30 -8.30
C SER A 21 4.11 -10.78 -8.70
N TRP A 22 4.73 -10.15 -9.70
CA TRP A 22 6.10 -10.50 -10.08
C TRP A 22 7.11 -10.27 -8.96
N ALA A 23 6.94 -9.22 -8.14
CA ALA A 23 7.85 -8.85 -7.06
C ALA A 23 7.35 -9.23 -5.66
N VAL A 24 6.04 -9.52 -5.48
CA VAL A 24 5.45 -9.74 -4.15
C VAL A 24 5.04 -11.19 -3.96
N MET A 25 5.44 -11.76 -2.84
CA MET A 25 5.21 -13.16 -2.49
C MET A 25 4.70 -13.28 -1.05
N LEU A 26 3.80 -14.23 -0.83
CA LEU A 26 3.43 -14.72 0.50
C LEU A 26 4.19 -16.00 0.84
N ASP A 27 4.73 -16.08 2.05
CA ASP A 27 5.25 -17.29 2.67
C ASP A 27 4.50 -17.50 3.99
N GLY A 28 3.46 -18.32 3.95
CA GLY A 28 2.44 -18.35 5.01
C GLY A 28 1.70 -17.00 5.11
N ARG A 29 1.76 -16.38 6.30
CA ARG A 29 1.21 -15.04 6.54
C ARG A 29 2.20 -13.91 6.26
N ALA A 30 3.44 -14.26 5.93
CA ALA A 30 4.51 -13.30 5.72
C ALA A 30 4.48 -12.73 4.32
N ILE A 31 4.49 -11.41 4.18
CA ILE A 31 4.62 -10.72 2.89
C ILE A 31 6.09 -10.41 2.66
N TRP A 32 6.57 -10.70 1.47
CA TRP A 32 7.93 -10.47 1.02
C TRP A 32 7.93 -9.75 -0.33
N THR A 33 8.76 -8.73 -0.47
CA THR A 33 8.99 -8.05 -1.75
C THR A 33 10.41 -8.33 -2.25
N LEU A 34 10.56 -8.49 -3.55
CA LEU A 34 11.85 -8.56 -4.20
C LEU A 34 12.67 -7.31 -3.81
N ASN A 35 13.92 -7.47 -3.39
CA ASN A 35 14.75 -6.35 -2.97
C ASN A 35 15.40 -5.66 -4.19
N ALA A 36 14.86 -4.52 -4.60
CA ALA A 36 15.40 -3.73 -5.70
C ALA A 36 16.78 -3.10 -5.38
N VAL A 37 17.15 -3.01 -4.09
CA VAL A 37 18.47 -2.52 -3.62
C VAL A 37 19.14 -3.63 -2.80
N PRO A 38 19.85 -4.58 -3.44
CA PRO A 38 20.40 -5.75 -2.78
C PRO A 38 21.26 -5.40 -1.57
N LYS A 39 21.13 -6.21 -0.49
CA LYS A 39 21.81 -6.06 0.80
C LYS A 39 21.41 -4.82 1.61
N TYR A 40 20.45 -4.03 1.14
CA TYR A 40 19.96 -2.84 1.83
C TYR A 40 18.59 -3.10 2.46
N SER A 41 18.49 -2.83 3.77
CA SER A 41 17.26 -2.81 4.55
C SER A 41 16.86 -1.36 4.78
N GLN A 42 15.65 -0.98 4.36
CA GLN A 42 15.22 0.42 4.39
C GLN A 42 14.90 0.93 5.80
N TYR A 43 14.32 0.06 6.64
CA TYR A 43 13.87 0.41 7.98
C TYR A 43 14.17 -0.68 9.03
N GLY A 44 15.16 -1.53 8.75
CA GLY A 44 15.59 -2.64 9.61
C GLY A 44 14.79 -3.93 9.38
N GLU A 45 14.05 -4.02 8.29
CA GLU A 45 13.32 -5.24 7.92
C GLU A 45 14.25 -6.40 7.58
N SER A 46 13.78 -7.62 7.81
CA SER A 46 14.53 -8.84 7.51
C SER A 46 14.72 -9.02 6.01
N LEU A 47 15.94 -9.41 5.64
CA LEU A 47 16.28 -9.84 4.28
C LEU A 47 16.37 -11.36 4.23
N ARG A 48 15.89 -11.98 3.14
CA ARG A 48 15.94 -13.42 2.96
C ARG A 48 16.13 -13.78 1.49
N ARG A 49 16.92 -14.83 1.23
CA ARG A 49 17.07 -15.35 -0.12
C ARG A 49 16.16 -16.56 -0.37
N PHE A 50 15.45 -16.50 -1.48
CA PHE A 50 14.65 -17.61 -2.00
C PHE A 50 15.17 -17.96 -3.41
N ARG A 51 15.72 -19.17 -3.57
CA ARG A 51 16.30 -19.62 -4.86
C ARG A 51 17.30 -18.61 -5.45
N GLY A 52 18.21 -18.09 -4.61
CA GLY A 52 19.22 -17.12 -5.02
C GLY A 52 18.78 -15.67 -5.13
N VAL A 53 17.49 -15.39 -5.12
CA VAL A 53 16.92 -14.03 -5.21
C VAL A 53 16.65 -13.48 -3.82
N GLU A 54 17.05 -12.22 -3.58
CA GLU A 54 16.87 -11.57 -2.28
C GLU A 54 15.51 -10.87 -2.21
N TYR A 55 14.82 -11.06 -1.07
CA TYR A 55 13.54 -10.47 -0.73
C TYR A 55 13.64 -9.74 0.60
N ARG A 56 12.79 -8.71 0.78
CA ARG A 56 12.62 -7.93 2.00
C ARG A 56 11.28 -8.24 2.63
N ARG A 57 11.26 -8.34 3.97
CA ARG A 57 10.02 -8.51 4.73
C ARG A 57 9.17 -7.25 4.67
N TRP A 58 7.93 -7.37 4.19
CA TRP A 58 6.95 -6.29 4.28
C TRP A 58 6.09 -6.50 5.53
N ASP A 59 6.34 -5.68 6.54
CA ASP A 59 5.63 -5.80 7.82
C ASP A 59 4.25 -5.11 7.74
N PRO A 60 3.14 -5.87 7.86
CA PRO A 60 1.80 -5.33 7.80
C PRO A 60 1.45 -4.40 8.97
N THR A 61 2.18 -4.47 10.10
CA THR A 61 1.98 -3.55 11.23
C THR A 61 2.61 -2.18 11.00
N ARG A 62 3.37 -1.99 9.94
CA ARG A 62 4.04 -0.75 9.56
C ARG A 62 3.58 -0.19 8.22
N SER A 63 2.52 -0.75 7.65
CA SER A 63 2.03 -0.38 6.33
C SER A 63 0.56 -0.71 6.17
N LYS A 64 -0.29 0.30 5.99
CA LYS A 64 -1.73 0.10 5.73
C LYS A 64 -1.96 -0.76 4.50
N LEU A 65 -1.16 -0.58 3.45
CA LEU A 65 -1.24 -1.43 2.26
C LEU A 65 -0.82 -2.87 2.58
N GLY A 66 0.25 -3.07 3.35
CA GLY A 66 0.65 -4.40 3.83
C GLY A 66 -0.42 -5.06 4.69
N ALA A 67 -1.06 -4.28 5.59
CA ALA A 67 -2.20 -4.72 6.39
C ALA A 67 -3.38 -5.12 5.51
N ALA A 68 -3.72 -4.31 4.50
CA ALA A 68 -4.80 -4.60 3.56
C ALA A 68 -4.52 -5.89 2.75
N ILE A 69 -3.31 -6.08 2.23
CA ILE A 69 -2.91 -7.31 1.55
C ILE A 69 -3.09 -8.54 2.47
N SER A 70 -2.79 -8.40 3.77
CA SER A 70 -2.95 -9.49 4.74
C SER A 70 -4.40 -9.80 5.08
N ARG A 71 -5.31 -8.83 4.95
CA ARG A 71 -6.71 -8.89 5.36
C ARG A 71 -7.71 -9.05 4.22
N ALA A 72 -7.34 -8.65 3.00
CA ALA A 72 -8.20 -8.75 1.81
C ALA A 72 -8.65 -10.19 1.57
N ARG A 73 -9.93 -10.37 1.26
CA ARG A 73 -10.57 -11.67 1.03
C ARG A 73 -10.82 -11.94 -0.43
N GLN A 74 -11.14 -10.90 -1.20
CA GLN A 74 -11.54 -11.00 -2.61
C GLN A 74 -10.47 -10.39 -3.53
N THR A 75 -9.91 -9.24 -3.17
CA THR A 75 -9.08 -8.41 -4.04
C THR A 75 -7.58 -8.47 -3.74
N GLN A 76 -7.12 -9.43 -2.96
CA GLN A 76 -5.72 -9.50 -2.52
C GLN A 76 -4.69 -9.36 -3.65
N TYR A 77 -4.97 -9.93 -4.82
CA TYR A 77 -4.10 -9.85 -6.00
C TYR A 77 -4.18 -8.51 -6.73
N GLU A 78 -5.26 -7.76 -6.51
CA GLU A 78 -5.59 -6.56 -7.27
C GLU A 78 -5.15 -5.27 -6.55
N LEU A 79 -4.88 -5.34 -5.23
CA LEU A 79 -4.50 -4.19 -4.42
C LEU A 79 -3.18 -3.55 -4.89
N LEU A 80 -2.28 -4.35 -5.45
CA LEU A 80 -0.98 -3.86 -5.91
C LEU A 80 -1.09 -3.22 -7.30
N PRO A 81 -0.26 -2.18 -7.57
CA PRO A 81 -0.05 -1.70 -8.93
C PRO A 81 0.70 -2.74 -9.76
N ASN A 82 0.61 -2.62 -11.08
CA ASN A 82 1.40 -3.43 -11.98
C ASN A 82 2.83 -2.90 -12.11
N GLU A 83 3.72 -3.72 -12.67
CA GLU A 83 5.05 -3.26 -13.08
C GLU A 83 4.92 -2.18 -14.16
N GLY A 84 5.71 -1.12 -14.07
CA GLY A 84 5.68 -0.01 -15.02
C GLY A 84 4.57 1.02 -14.82
N ASP A 85 3.63 0.80 -13.88
CA ASP A 85 2.56 1.76 -13.60
C ASP A 85 3.10 3.10 -13.10
N THR A 86 2.32 4.15 -13.35
CA THR A 86 2.48 5.44 -12.68
C THR A 86 1.54 5.49 -11.47
N CYS A 87 2.13 5.67 -10.29
CA CYS A 87 1.43 5.66 -9.01
C CYS A 87 1.45 7.05 -8.36
N LEU A 88 0.34 7.43 -7.72
CA LEU A 88 0.25 8.58 -6.83
C LEU A 88 -0.02 8.09 -5.40
N TYR A 89 0.82 8.50 -4.46
CA TYR A 89 0.66 8.19 -3.05
C TYR A 89 0.52 9.49 -2.25
N LEU A 90 -0.63 9.72 -1.64
CA LEU A 90 -0.94 10.86 -0.78
C LEU A 90 -0.79 10.45 0.68
N GLY A 91 0.08 11.15 1.43
CA GLY A 91 0.46 10.77 2.79
C GLY A 91 1.53 9.70 2.82
N ALA A 92 2.61 9.91 2.06
CA ALA A 92 3.66 8.92 1.84
C ALA A 92 4.49 8.57 3.10
N GLY A 93 4.45 9.43 4.11
CA GLY A 93 5.19 9.25 5.37
C GLY A 93 6.70 9.13 5.15
N HIS A 94 7.35 8.34 5.97
CA HIS A 94 8.81 8.11 5.89
C HIS A 94 9.24 7.11 4.82
N GLY A 95 8.31 6.64 3.96
CA GLY A 95 8.62 5.81 2.81
C GLY A 95 8.63 4.30 3.03
N THR A 96 8.13 3.79 4.17
CA THR A 96 8.06 2.33 4.41
C THR A 96 7.28 1.62 3.31
N SER A 97 6.01 1.97 3.11
CA SER A 97 5.17 1.40 2.04
C SER A 97 5.71 1.74 0.64
N ILE A 98 6.19 2.97 0.46
CA ILE A 98 6.76 3.47 -0.80
C ILE A 98 7.94 2.61 -1.25
N SER A 99 8.82 2.20 -0.34
CA SER A 99 9.97 1.38 -0.69
C SER A 99 9.59 0.00 -1.26
N HIS A 100 8.52 -0.62 -0.73
CA HIS A 100 7.98 -1.88 -1.22
C HIS A 100 7.21 -1.71 -2.54
N LEU A 101 6.45 -0.61 -2.65
CA LEU A 101 5.81 -0.26 -3.92
C LEU A 101 6.84 -0.02 -5.02
N HIS A 102 7.96 0.63 -4.70
CA HIS A 102 9.03 0.84 -5.67
C HIS A 102 9.62 -0.49 -6.16
N ASP A 103 9.83 -1.45 -5.27
CA ASP A 103 10.30 -2.78 -5.67
C ASP A 103 9.33 -3.44 -6.67
N GLN A 104 8.01 -3.23 -6.48
CA GLN A 104 6.95 -3.76 -7.34
C GLN A 104 6.82 -3.02 -8.67
N VAL A 105 6.85 -1.69 -8.65
CA VAL A 105 6.50 -0.84 -9.80
C VAL A 105 7.71 -0.58 -10.69
N CYS A 106 8.86 -0.32 -10.08
CA CYS A 106 10.08 0.14 -10.74
C CYS A 106 11.12 -0.97 -10.92
N GLY A 107 11.22 -1.88 -9.98
CA GLY A 107 12.31 -2.87 -9.95
C GLY A 107 13.68 -2.24 -9.69
N ALA A 108 14.74 -3.05 -9.86
CA ALA A 108 16.11 -2.58 -9.68
C ALA A 108 16.46 -1.53 -10.74
N LYS A 109 17.01 -0.39 -10.31
CA LYS A 109 17.40 0.71 -11.22
C LYS A 109 16.26 1.19 -12.15
N ASN A 110 15.02 0.95 -11.77
CA ASN A 110 13.82 1.27 -12.57
C ASN A 110 13.78 0.57 -13.95
N GLU A 111 14.19 -0.69 -14.00
CA GLU A 111 14.14 -1.47 -15.26
C GLU A 111 12.73 -1.72 -15.77
N LYS A 112 11.71 -1.53 -14.93
CA LYS A 112 10.29 -1.67 -15.31
C LYS A 112 9.69 -0.37 -15.86
N GLY A 113 10.41 0.75 -15.77
CA GLY A 113 9.94 2.05 -16.27
C GLY A 113 8.80 2.66 -15.45
N GLY A 114 8.61 2.21 -14.20
CA GLY A 114 7.56 2.72 -13.33
C GLY A 114 7.87 4.08 -12.74
N ARG A 115 6.82 4.71 -12.18
CA ARG A 115 6.94 6.02 -11.53
C ARG A 115 6.05 6.09 -10.29
N ILE A 116 6.59 6.59 -9.19
CA ILE A 116 5.85 6.82 -7.94
C ILE A 116 5.97 8.28 -7.56
N ILE A 117 4.86 9.01 -7.55
CA ILE A 117 4.78 10.39 -7.05
C ILE A 117 4.31 10.29 -5.59
N ALA A 118 5.22 10.58 -4.66
CA ALA A 118 5.03 10.43 -3.23
C ALA A 118 4.85 11.80 -2.58
N VAL A 119 3.62 12.14 -2.23
CA VAL A 119 3.23 13.45 -1.67
C VAL A 119 3.10 13.34 -0.16
N ASP A 120 3.78 14.21 0.58
CA ASP A 120 3.62 14.33 2.02
C ASP A 120 3.66 15.79 2.46
N LEU A 121 2.89 16.13 3.49
CA LEU A 121 2.83 17.49 4.06
C LEU A 121 4.05 17.81 4.94
N SER A 122 4.68 16.78 5.53
CA SER A 122 5.75 16.93 6.51
C SER A 122 7.11 17.10 5.84
N PRO A 123 7.84 18.22 6.10
CA PRO A 123 9.22 18.38 5.63
C PRO A 123 10.17 17.28 6.14
N ARG A 124 9.89 16.70 7.32
CA ARG A 124 10.65 15.59 7.88
C ARG A 124 10.47 14.32 7.04
N CYS A 125 9.22 14.00 6.68
CA CYS A 125 8.93 12.86 5.81
C CYS A 125 9.54 13.08 4.42
N LEU A 126 9.43 14.30 3.87
CA LEU A 126 10.03 14.62 2.57
C LEU A 126 11.53 14.38 2.55
N ARG A 127 12.26 14.79 3.60
CA ARG A 127 13.70 14.53 3.71
C ARG A 127 14.02 13.05 3.58
N ASP A 128 13.28 12.20 4.29
CA ASP A 128 13.49 10.76 4.26
C ASP A 128 13.11 10.15 2.89
N LEU A 129 12.06 10.67 2.24
CA LEU A 129 11.67 10.30 0.88
C LEU A 129 12.73 10.71 -0.16
N VAL A 130 13.40 11.86 0.00
CA VAL A 130 14.51 12.28 -0.87
C VAL A 130 15.70 11.34 -0.73
N HIS A 131 16.06 10.95 0.50
CA HIS A 131 17.11 9.94 0.71
C HIS A 131 16.74 8.60 0.08
N LEU A 132 15.47 8.19 0.20
CA LEU A 132 14.96 6.99 -0.43
C LEU A 132 15.08 7.06 -1.97
N ALA A 133 14.71 8.19 -2.56
CA ALA A 133 14.74 8.41 -4.00
C ALA A 133 16.16 8.36 -4.59
N ALA A 134 17.18 8.71 -3.80
CA ALA A 134 18.58 8.62 -4.23
C ALA A 134 19.01 7.18 -4.57
N LEU A 135 18.38 6.18 -3.95
CA LEU A 135 18.64 4.75 -4.18
C LEU A 135 17.58 4.09 -5.08
N ARG A 136 16.50 4.81 -5.39
CA ARG A 136 15.30 4.25 -6.02
C ARG A 136 14.81 5.12 -7.18
N PRO A 137 15.46 5.01 -8.36
CA PRO A 137 15.05 5.76 -9.56
C PRO A 137 13.59 5.50 -9.93
N GLY A 138 12.86 6.55 -10.31
CA GLY A 138 11.41 6.50 -10.56
C GLY A 138 10.57 6.97 -9.37
N LEU A 139 11.16 7.13 -8.17
CA LEU A 139 10.51 7.76 -7.04
C LEU A 139 10.65 9.29 -7.10
N VAL A 140 9.54 10.01 -7.02
CA VAL A 140 9.44 11.47 -7.07
C VAL A 140 8.85 11.98 -5.75
N PRO A 141 9.67 12.41 -4.79
CA PRO A 141 9.21 13.02 -3.54
C PRO A 141 8.63 14.43 -3.80
N VAL A 142 7.48 14.71 -3.19
CA VAL A 142 6.79 16.00 -3.35
C VAL A 142 6.33 16.51 -1.98
N LEU A 143 6.76 17.73 -1.60
CA LEU A 143 6.19 18.42 -0.46
C LEU A 143 4.83 19.02 -0.85
N GLY A 144 3.75 18.57 -0.20
CA GLY A 144 2.43 19.06 -0.55
C GLY A 144 1.34 18.63 0.41
N ASP A 145 0.32 19.48 0.50
CA ASP A 145 -0.92 19.18 1.20
C ASP A 145 -1.87 18.44 0.24
N ALA A 146 -2.29 17.24 0.59
CA ALA A 146 -3.21 16.44 -0.20
C ALA A 146 -4.52 17.17 -0.58
N ARG A 147 -4.93 18.19 0.20
CA ARG A 147 -6.10 19.04 -0.08
C ARG A 147 -5.84 20.08 -1.16
N LYS A 148 -4.58 20.44 -1.41
CA LYS A 148 -4.18 21.58 -2.25
C LYS A 148 -3.54 21.11 -3.56
N HIS A 149 -4.30 20.38 -4.36
CA HIS A 149 -3.83 19.79 -5.63
C HIS A 149 -3.23 20.81 -6.62
N THR A 150 -3.62 22.08 -6.55
CA THR A 150 -3.08 23.13 -7.43
C THR A 150 -1.63 23.44 -7.14
N ALA A 151 -1.17 23.27 -5.92
CA ALA A 151 0.18 23.61 -5.50
C ALA A 151 1.23 22.60 -5.99
N TRP A 152 0.88 21.32 -6.11
CA TRP A 152 1.82 20.26 -6.46
C TRP A 152 1.37 19.37 -7.64
N GLY A 153 0.12 19.51 -8.07
CA GLY A 153 -0.46 18.63 -9.11
C GLY A 153 0.23 18.71 -10.46
N VAL A 154 1.02 19.76 -10.71
CA VAL A 154 1.88 19.87 -11.89
C VAL A 154 2.94 18.75 -11.95
N MET A 155 3.32 18.18 -10.83
CA MET A 155 4.25 17.04 -10.76
C MET A 155 3.63 15.73 -11.30
N VAL A 156 2.29 15.71 -11.44
CA VAL A 156 1.54 14.61 -12.05
C VAL A 156 1.23 15.00 -13.49
N SER A 157 2.17 14.76 -14.40
CA SER A 157 2.10 15.20 -15.80
C SER A 157 0.96 14.54 -16.59
N ASN A 158 0.58 13.32 -16.25
CA ASN A 158 -0.49 12.54 -16.88
C ASN A 158 -1.35 11.86 -15.80
N LYS A 159 -2.51 11.32 -16.20
CA LYS A 159 -3.30 10.47 -15.31
C LYS A 159 -2.48 9.26 -14.84
N VAL A 160 -2.67 8.87 -13.58
CA VAL A 160 -1.99 7.74 -12.96
C VAL A 160 -2.83 6.45 -13.07
N ASP A 161 -2.16 5.31 -13.03
CA ASP A 161 -2.79 4.00 -13.10
C ASP A 161 -3.31 3.53 -11.72
N TRP A 162 -2.63 3.98 -10.66
CA TRP A 162 -2.88 3.58 -9.29
C TRP A 162 -2.74 4.76 -8.33
N LEU A 163 -3.64 4.86 -7.36
CA LEU A 163 -3.65 5.93 -6.35
C LEU A 163 -3.91 5.36 -4.98
N LEU A 164 -3.08 5.70 -3.98
CA LEU A 164 -3.36 5.44 -2.57
C LEU A 164 -3.34 6.74 -1.78
N GLN A 165 -4.33 6.88 -0.90
CA GLN A 165 -4.36 7.95 0.10
C GLN A 165 -4.32 7.37 1.51
N ASP A 166 -3.34 7.80 2.30
CA ASP A 166 -3.17 7.49 3.73
C ASP A 166 -2.86 8.79 4.50
N VAL A 167 -3.87 9.66 4.62
CA VAL A 167 -3.75 10.96 5.32
C VAL A 167 -4.58 10.96 6.60
N SER A 168 -4.11 11.69 7.62
CA SER A 168 -4.79 11.80 8.93
C SER A 168 -5.58 13.10 9.08
N GLN A 169 -5.99 13.73 7.98
CA GLN A 169 -6.76 14.97 7.95
C GLN A 169 -8.26 14.66 7.94
N ALA A 170 -9.10 15.53 8.53
CA ALA A 170 -10.54 15.41 8.38
C ALA A 170 -10.99 15.60 6.92
N GLY A 171 -12.10 14.97 6.53
CA GLY A 171 -12.61 15.01 5.16
C GLY A 171 -11.84 14.08 4.20
N GLN A 172 -11.34 12.96 4.68
CA GLN A 172 -10.51 12.03 3.92
C GLN A 172 -11.22 11.55 2.65
N ALA A 173 -12.51 11.26 2.70
CA ALA A 173 -13.31 10.85 1.53
C ALA A 173 -13.36 11.94 0.46
N GLU A 174 -13.59 13.19 0.85
CA GLU A 174 -13.65 14.33 -0.08
C GLU A 174 -12.28 14.56 -0.77
N ILE A 175 -11.20 14.50 0.00
CA ILE A 175 -9.84 14.61 -0.53
C ILE A 175 -9.57 13.51 -1.55
N PHE A 176 -9.93 12.27 -1.21
CA PHE A 176 -9.73 11.11 -2.07
C PHE A 176 -10.55 11.22 -3.37
N ILE A 177 -11.85 11.54 -3.28
CA ILE A 177 -12.72 11.69 -4.44
C ILE A 177 -12.17 12.76 -5.41
N LYS A 178 -11.74 13.90 -4.87
CA LYS A 178 -11.11 14.96 -5.66
C LYS A 178 -9.82 14.48 -6.36
N ALA A 179 -8.99 13.71 -5.64
CA ALA A 179 -7.75 13.16 -6.18
C ALA A 179 -8.03 12.14 -7.30
N VAL A 180 -8.98 11.21 -7.08
CA VAL A 180 -9.39 10.23 -8.08
C VAL A 180 -9.90 10.92 -9.35
N LYS A 181 -10.85 11.83 -9.24
CA LYS A 181 -11.41 12.56 -10.40
C LYS A 181 -10.35 13.33 -11.17
N ARG A 182 -9.37 13.90 -10.49
CA ARG A 182 -8.32 14.70 -11.12
C ARG A 182 -7.21 13.87 -11.72
N PHE A 183 -6.74 12.86 -11.03
CA PHE A 183 -5.47 12.19 -11.35
C PHE A 183 -5.61 10.74 -11.81
N LEU A 184 -6.63 9.99 -11.37
CA LEU A 184 -6.74 8.57 -11.70
C LEU A 184 -7.33 8.38 -13.11
N LYS A 185 -6.76 7.44 -13.87
CA LYS A 185 -7.30 7.04 -15.19
C LYS A 185 -8.68 6.40 -15.03
N PRO A 186 -9.56 6.45 -16.05
CA PRO A 186 -10.71 5.54 -16.12
C PRO A 186 -10.24 4.08 -16.01
N GLY A 187 -10.92 3.28 -15.19
CA GLY A 187 -10.51 1.91 -14.88
C GLY A 187 -9.27 1.80 -13.99
N GLY A 188 -8.71 2.92 -13.53
CA GLY A 188 -7.59 2.94 -12.60
C GLY A 188 -7.99 2.52 -11.18
N LYS A 189 -7.02 2.04 -10.42
CA LYS A 189 -7.21 1.51 -9.06
C LYS A 189 -6.99 2.60 -8.01
N GLY A 190 -7.97 2.83 -7.16
CA GLY A 190 -7.90 3.77 -6.05
C GLY A 190 -8.01 3.07 -4.69
N LEU A 191 -7.15 3.44 -3.74
CA LEU A 191 -7.13 2.91 -2.39
C LEU A 191 -7.21 4.05 -1.37
N LEU A 192 -8.26 4.05 -0.55
CA LEU A 192 -8.42 4.98 0.55
C LEU A 192 -8.18 4.26 1.87
N SER A 193 -7.08 4.56 2.55
CA SER A 193 -6.87 4.20 3.95
C SER A 193 -7.57 5.23 4.82
N LEU A 194 -8.72 4.87 5.37
CA LEU A 194 -9.54 5.74 6.22
C LEU A 194 -9.23 5.51 7.68
N LYS A 195 -8.89 6.60 8.39
CA LYS A 195 -8.78 6.63 9.85
C LYS A 195 -10.03 7.23 10.45
N ALA A 196 -10.90 6.43 11.07
CA ALA A 196 -12.17 6.90 11.61
C ALA A 196 -12.00 8.01 12.66
N ALA A 197 -10.99 7.93 13.54
CA ALA A 197 -10.71 8.92 14.56
C ALA A 197 -10.31 10.30 14.02
N SER A 198 -9.95 10.42 12.75
CA SER A 198 -9.61 11.71 12.10
C SER A 198 -10.83 12.39 11.47
N GLU A 199 -11.94 11.70 11.32
CA GLU A 199 -13.18 12.29 10.87
C GLU A 199 -13.90 12.96 12.02
N ARG A 200 -14.67 14.02 11.71
CA ARG A 200 -15.46 14.71 12.74
C ARG A 200 -16.53 13.77 13.26
N PHE A 201 -16.69 13.72 14.56
CA PHE A 201 -17.59 12.83 15.30
C PHE A 201 -18.95 12.67 14.63
N SER A 202 -19.30 11.44 14.30
CA SER A 202 -20.68 11.00 14.17
C SER A 202 -21.10 10.34 15.49
N GLU A 203 -22.32 10.59 15.95
CA GLU A 203 -22.87 10.01 17.20
C GLU A 203 -22.92 8.48 17.19
N GLY A 204 -22.68 7.83 16.03
CA GLY A 204 -22.72 6.38 15.82
C GLY A 204 -21.37 5.65 15.91
N GLY A 205 -20.27 6.34 16.25
CA GLY A 205 -18.94 5.73 16.36
C GLY A 205 -18.31 5.35 15.01
N GLU A 206 -17.28 4.51 15.06
CA GLU A 206 -16.44 4.12 13.92
C GLU A 206 -17.22 3.49 12.76
N ARG A 207 -18.16 2.60 13.07
CA ARG A 207 -18.96 1.90 12.04
C ARG A 207 -19.83 2.88 11.23
N GLU A 208 -20.37 3.90 11.88
CA GLU A 208 -21.17 4.92 11.20
C GLU A 208 -20.29 5.79 10.29
N VAL A 209 -19.07 6.15 10.73
CA VAL A 209 -18.08 6.84 9.88
C VAL A 209 -17.80 6.03 8.62
N PHE A 210 -17.51 4.74 8.75
CA PHE A 210 -17.25 3.86 7.62
C PHE A 210 -18.43 3.80 6.66
N LYS A 211 -19.66 3.68 7.19
CA LYS A 211 -20.88 3.66 6.37
C LYS A 211 -21.09 4.98 5.60
N GLN A 212 -20.88 6.11 6.26
CA GLN A 212 -20.99 7.43 5.62
C GLN A 212 -19.96 7.63 4.53
N VAL A 213 -18.70 7.25 4.78
CA VAL A 213 -17.65 7.34 3.77
C VAL A 213 -17.95 6.41 2.58
N ARG A 214 -18.44 5.19 2.84
CA ARG A 214 -18.88 4.29 1.77
C ARG A 214 -19.91 4.93 0.87
N ALA A 215 -20.97 5.52 1.46
CA ALA A 215 -22.01 6.22 0.70
C ALA A 215 -21.44 7.39 -0.12
N GLN A 216 -20.53 8.19 0.45
CA GLN A 216 -19.87 9.28 -0.29
C GLN A 216 -19.08 8.81 -1.51
N LEU A 217 -18.39 7.66 -1.39
CA LEU A 217 -17.65 7.08 -2.50
C LEU A 217 -18.58 6.58 -3.61
N GLU A 218 -19.67 5.89 -3.23
CA GLU A 218 -20.69 5.40 -4.16
C GLU A 218 -21.43 6.56 -4.85
N ASP A 219 -21.83 7.60 -4.12
CA ASP A 219 -22.47 8.82 -4.66
C ASP A 219 -21.53 9.58 -5.62
N ALA A 220 -20.23 9.49 -5.43
CA ALA A 220 -19.24 10.06 -6.33
C ALA A 220 -19.06 9.26 -7.63
N GLY A 221 -19.73 8.10 -7.76
CA GLY A 221 -19.66 7.20 -8.91
C GLY A 221 -18.49 6.23 -8.89
N LEU A 222 -17.83 6.03 -7.73
CA LEU A 222 -16.75 5.07 -7.60
C LEU A 222 -17.28 3.66 -7.32
N GLN A 223 -16.77 2.67 -8.02
CA GLN A 223 -17.11 1.27 -7.76
C GLN A 223 -16.25 0.76 -6.61
N ILE A 224 -16.89 0.37 -5.49
CA ILE A 224 -16.20 -0.22 -4.35
C ILE A 224 -16.07 -1.73 -4.58
N GLU A 225 -14.83 -2.18 -4.82
CA GLU A 225 -14.50 -3.59 -5.04
C GLU A 225 -14.43 -4.35 -3.70
N GLU A 226 -13.80 -3.75 -2.69
CA GLU A 226 -13.72 -4.32 -1.35
C GLU A 226 -13.54 -3.23 -0.29
N GLN A 227 -14.20 -3.43 0.86
CA GLN A 227 -13.94 -2.70 2.10
C GLN A 227 -13.21 -3.63 3.06
N ILE A 228 -11.96 -3.31 3.40
CA ILE A 228 -11.04 -4.16 4.14
C ILE A 228 -10.86 -3.59 5.54
N ASP A 229 -11.34 -4.33 6.55
CA ASP A 229 -11.13 -4.00 7.97
C ASP A 229 -9.68 -4.30 8.37
N LEU A 230 -8.97 -3.30 8.91
CA LEU A 230 -7.58 -3.43 9.34
C LEU A 230 -7.42 -3.70 10.85
N HIS A 231 -8.52 -3.90 11.58
CA HIS A 231 -8.49 -4.15 13.03
C HIS A 231 -7.50 -5.25 13.43
N GLY A 232 -6.75 -5.00 14.50
CA GLY A 232 -5.69 -5.90 15.00
C GLY A 232 -4.34 -5.78 14.28
N LEU A 233 -4.25 -5.01 13.19
CA LEU A 233 -3.00 -4.56 12.57
C LEU A 233 -2.89 -3.03 12.65
N GLU A 234 -3.98 -2.34 12.35
CA GLU A 234 -4.14 -0.90 12.46
C GLU A 234 -5.55 -0.62 13.00
N ASP A 235 -5.64 -0.31 14.29
CA ASP A 235 -6.93 -0.06 14.93
C ASP A 235 -7.59 1.23 14.42
N ASN A 236 -8.92 1.23 14.35
CA ASN A 236 -9.73 2.34 13.83
C ASN A 236 -9.46 2.70 12.36
N HIS A 237 -8.92 1.75 11.58
CA HIS A 237 -8.68 1.92 10.15
C HIS A 237 -9.45 0.91 9.31
N CYS A 238 -9.90 1.40 8.16
CA CYS A 238 -10.50 0.61 7.10
C CYS A 238 -9.88 1.04 5.76
N LEU A 239 -9.62 0.11 4.86
CA LEU A 239 -9.18 0.44 3.51
C LEU A 239 -10.30 0.16 2.51
N TYR A 240 -10.66 1.16 1.72
CA TYR A 240 -11.54 0.99 0.56
C TYR A 240 -10.71 0.82 -0.69
N PHE A 241 -10.93 -0.26 -1.40
CA PHE A 241 -10.43 -0.48 -2.74
C PHE A 241 -11.54 -0.15 -3.74
N VAL A 242 -11.27 0.78 -4.65
CA VAL A 242 -12.23 1.26 -5.64
C VAL A 242 -11.64 1.23 -7.04
N THR A 243 -12.52 1.14 -8.03
CA THR A 243 -12.20 1.37 -9.46
C THR A 243 -12.89 2.66 -9.91
N ASN A 244 -12.17 3.50 -10.70
CA ASN A 244 -12.66 4.78 -11.21
C ASN A 244 -13.44 4.61 -12.51
#